data_07298d9da98d86eb91baeb498bd69e94
#
_entry.id   07298d9da98d86eb91baeb498bd69e94
#
_cell.length_a   1.000
_cell.length_b   1.000
_cell.length_c   1.000
_cell.angle_alpha   90.00
_cell.angle_beta   90.00
_cell.angle_gamma   90.00
#
_symmetry.space_group_name_H-M   'P 1'
#
loop_
_entity.id
_entity.type
_entity.pdbx_description
1 polymer ?
#
loop_
_entity_poly.entity_id
_entity_poly.type
_entity_poly.pdbx_seq_one_letter_code
_entity_poly.pdbx_strand_id
1 'polypeptide(L)'
;MDFKEWPLVPLWSINDLNIAAALKSIHSTAKEQLQLLIVILPEERGNYGKIKRVCETKLGLVSQCCLPKNVKTDTNIKYLENIALKINVKVGGQNTVLQQAFVHNGIPFVSDIPTIIFGADVSHPPPGMWLDQSTGQKSPHIELISAQLERQEIIGGLFHSTRDPKGCLKPDGMIRELMMNFYQRNRRKPERIIFYRDGISESQFSQVIIHEVDAIRKACLSLQEDYLPPITLVIVQKRHHTRIFPHTLCSNYTEQVAQIPSGTVIDQDICHPSGFDFYLCSHTSQGNSRPTHYTVIFDENHFTADGLQLLTHNLCYMYARCTRAVSIVPPLYYAHLAAARGRSYLGKFGDGSSIRNEVSSELPEFLKVPKIADRVLGVMFYC
;
A
#
# COMPACT_ATOMS: atom_id res chain seq x y z
N MET A 1 16.84 17.23 -2.23
CA MET A 1 16.70 17.14 -0.76
C MET A 1 17.84 17.96 -0.19
N ASP A 2 17.57 19.20 0.20
CA ASP A 2 18.60 20.04 0.81
C ASP A 2 18.60 19.77 2.32
N PHE A 3 19.62 19.07 2.78
CA PHE A 3 19.92 19.04 4.21
C PHE A 3 20.52 20.40 4.57
N LYS A 4 19.78 21.21 5.31
CA LYS A 4 20.36 22.41 5.91
C LYS A 4 21.51 21.97 6.80
N GLU A 5 22.59 22.76 6.87
CA GLU A 5 23.80 22.45 7.62
C GLU A 5 23.60 22.17 9.12
N TRP A 6 22.41 22.29 9.63
CA TRP A 6 21.97 21.99 10.99
C TRP A 6 20.65 21.24 10.95
N PRO A 7 20.40 20.24 11.65
CA PRO A 7 21.02 19.67 12.84
C PRO A 7 20.88 18.15 12.88
N LEU A 8 21.94 17.48 12.99
CA LEU A 8 21.87 16.18 13.63
C LEU A 8 21.81 16.43 15.14
N VAL A 9 20.61 16.34 15.72
CA VAL A 9 20.49 16.24 17.19
C VAL A 9 21.30 15.02 17.61
N PRO A 10 22.18 15.13 18.60
CA PRO A 10 23.15 14.10 18.94
C PRO A 10 22.48 12.77 19.30
N LEU A 11 23.17 11.69 18.96
CA LEU A 11 22.81 10.31 19.18
C LEU A 11 22.51 10.03 20.65
N TRP A 12 21.31 9.54 20.91
CA TRP A 12 20.93 9.04 22.23
C TRP A 12 20.93 7.52 22.17
N SER A 13 21.66 6.87 23.07
CA SER A 13 21.49 5.45 23.31
C SER A 13 20.28 5.27 24.22
N ILE A 14 19.31 4.45 23.79
CA ILE A 14 18.08 4.23 24.53
C ILE A 14 18.10 2.79 25.07
N ASN A 15 17.97 2.65 26.37
CA ASN A 15 17.74 1.35 26.99
C ASN A 15 16.30 0.88 26.69
N ASP A 16 16.12 -0.39 26.38
CA ASP A 16 14.87 -1.00 25.93
C ASP A 16 13.65 -0.85 26.84
N LEU A 17 13.88 -0.50 28.12
CA LEU A 17 12.85 -0.45 29.16
C LEU A 17 11.86 0.70 29.01
N ASN A 18 12.21 1.82 28.32
CA ASN A 18 11.33 2.97 28.22
C ASN A 18 11.40 3.75 26.90
N ILE A 19 11.29 3.04 25.78
CA ILE A 19 11.36 3.62 24.43
C ILE A 19 10.38 4.79 24.25
N ALA A 20 9.16 4.67 24.77
CA ALA A 20 8.13 5.69 24.58
C ALA A 20 8.49 7.01 25.27
N ALA A 21 9.05 6.95 26.49
CA ALA A 21 9.51 8.13 27.23
C ALA A 21 10.73 8.77 26.55
N ALA A 22 11.68 7.96 26.10
CA ALA A 22 12.85 8.44 25.38
C ALA A 22 12.48 9.15 24.07
N LEU A 23 11.59 8.56 23.26
CA LEU A 23 11.10 9.19 22.02
C LEU A 23 10.36 10.50 22.29
N LYS A 24 9.55 10.57 23.35
CA LYS A 24 8.90 11.81 23.79
C LYS A 24 9.92 12.87 24.21
N SER A 25 10.94 12.51 24.99
CA SER A 25 12.00 13.41 25.42
C SER A 25 12.78 13.99 24.23
N ILE A 26 13.17 13.14 23.26
CA ILE A 26 13.84 13.57 22.02
C ILE A 26 12.96 14.56 21.24
N HIS A 27 11.68 14.25 21.09
CA HIS A 27 10.73 15.11 20.39
C HIS A 27 10.55 16.47 21.07
N SER A 28 10.43 16.47 22.40
CA SER A 28 10.33 17.69 23.20
C SER A 28 11.61 18.54 23.14
N THR A 29 12.80 17.90 23.22
CA THR A 29 14.09 18.59 23.13
C THR A 29 14.27 19.25 21.76
N ALA A 30 13.79 18.63 20.71
CA ALA A 30 13.78 19.20 19.36
C ALA A 30 12.69 20.26 19.14
N LYS A 31 11.99 20.71 20.19
CA LYS A 31 10.89 21.70 20.14
C LYS A 31 9.85 21.39 19.08
N GLU A 32 9.53 20.11 18.88
CA GLU A 32 8.58 19.60 17.89
C GLU A 32 8.90 19.94 16.42
N GLN A 33 10.11 20.43 16.13
CA GLN A 33 10.55 20.78 14.77
C GLN A 33 11.15 19.60 14.01
N LEU A 34 11.22 18.43 14.64
CA LEU A 34 11.80 17.24 14.04
C LEU A 34 10.93 16.73 12.86
N GLN A 35 11.49 16.72 11.67
CA GLN A 35 10.81 16.25 10.45
C GLN A 35 11.00 14.75 10.22
N LEU A 36 12.15 14.22 10.59
CA LEU A 36 12.52 12.82 10.40
C LEU A 36 13.36 12.32 11.59
N LEU A 37 13.06 11.12 12.03
CA LEU A 37 13.85 10.40 13.03
C LEU A 37 14.50 9.17 12.37
N ILE A 38 15.83 9.08 12.41
CA ILE A 38 16.55 7.87 12.00
C ILE A 38 16.85 7.06 13.26
N VAL A 39 16.43 5.78 13.27
CA VAL A 39 16.58 4.89 14.41
C VAL A 39 17.42 3.67 13.98
N ILE A 40 18.54 3.49 14.63
CA ILE A 40 19.34 2.26 14.49
C ILE A 40 18.80 1.26 15.50
N LEU A 41 18.20 0.17 14.99
CA LEU A 41 17.63 -0.88 15.84
C LEU A 41 18.74 -1.77 16.39
N PRO A 42 18.55 -2.40 17.57
CA PRO A 42 19.39 -3.52 17.98
C PRO A 42 19.29 -4.68 16.96
N GLU A 43 20.21 -5.62 16.99
CA GLU A 43 20.21 -6.75 16.05
C GLU A 43 18.92 -7.57 16.12
N GLU A 44 18.34 -7.67 17.30
CA GLU A 44 17.03 -8.26 17.52
C GLU A 44 15.91 -7.25 17.22
N ARG A 45 15.03 -7.56 16.27
CA ARG A 45 13.98 -6.66 15.75
C ARG A 45 12.87 -6.29 16.76
N GLY A 46 13.01 -6.61 18.04
CA GLY A 46 11.95 -6.61 19.06
C GLY A 46 11.18 -5.28 19.23
N ASN A 47 11.79 -4.13 18.96
CA ASN A 47 11.22 -2.81 19.27
C ASN A 47 10.66 -2.03 18.08
N TYR A 48 10.79 -2.57 16.85
CA TYR A 48 10.34 -1.89 15.64
C TYR A 48 8.87 -1.43 15.72
N GLY A 49 7.95 -2.33 16.08
CA GLY A 49 6.52 -2.02 16.17
C GLY A 49 6.22 -0.95 17.24
N LYS A 50 6.87 -1.02 18.40
CA LYS A 50 6.71 -0.03 19.47
C LYS A 50 7.16 1.35 19.02
N ILE A 51 8.33 1.46 18.36
CA ILE A 51 8.87 2.71 17.84
C ILE A 51 7.90 3.30 16.81
N LYS A 52 7.47 2.49 15.83
CA LYS A 52 6.54 2.91 14.79
C LYS A 52 5.21 3.38 15.37
N ARG A 53 4.64 2.61 16.29
CA ARG A 53 3.39 2.98 16.98
C ARG A 53 3.53 4.33 17.68
N VAL A 54 4.57 4.54 18.48
CA VAL A 54 4.75 5.81 19.21
C VAL A 54 4.97 6.99 18.28
N CYS A 55 5.87 6.85 17.29
CA CYS A 55 6.17 7.91 16.35
C CYS A 55 4.94 8.31 15.53
N GLU A 56 4.24 7.34 14.95
CA GLU A 56 3.23 7.57 13.94
C GLU A 56 1.82 7.85 14.52
N THR A 57 1.55 7.40 15.76
CA THR A 57 0.22 7.56 16.38
C THR A 57 0.17 8.58 17.53
N LYS A 58 1.31 8.81 18.21
CA LYS A 58 1.36 9.70 19.38
C LYS A 58 2.15 10.98 19.12
N LEU A 59 3.29 10.88 18.43
CA LEU A 59 4.18 12.02 18.21
C LEU A 59 3.95 12.73 16.87
N GLY A 60 3.27 12.08 15.93
CA GLY A 60 3.14 12.60 14.58
C GLY A 60 4.50 12.75 13.86
N LEU A 61 5.41 11.81 14.10
CA LEU A 61 6.79 11.88 13.65
C LEU A 61 7.10 10.78 12.64
N VAL A 62 7.62 11.17 11.49
CA VAL A 62 8.12 10.26 10.48
C VAL A 62 9.42 9.62 10.93
N SER A 63 9.56 8.31 10.78
CA SER A 63 10.77 7.61 11.21
C SER A 63 11.30 6.61 10.18
N GLN A 64 12.64 6.48 10.10
CA GLN A 64 13.33 5.46 9.33
C GLN A 64 14.14 4.58 10.28
N CYS A 65 13.81 3.28 10.30
CA CYS A 65 14.57 2.30 11.08
C CYS A 65 15.61 1.61 10.19
N CYS A 66 16.81 1.41 10.73
CA CYS A 66 17.93 0.75 10.08
C CYS A 66 18.49 -0.33 10.99
N LEU A 67 19.03 -1.41 10.42
CA LEU A 67 19.75 -2.44 11.16
C LEU A 67 21.25 -2.12 11.17
N PRO A 68 21.97 -2.33 12.28
CA PRO A 68 23.40 -2.00 12.41
C PRO A 68 24.25 -2.66 11.32
N LYS A 69 24.01 -3.93 11.02
CA LYS A 69 24.74 -4.71 9.99
C LYS A 69 24.68 -4.09 8.59
N ASN A 70 23.64 -3.31 8.30
CA ASN A 70 23.43 -2.71 6.99
C ASN A 70 23.96 -1.27 6.93
N VAL A 71 24.27 -0.67 8.07
CA VAL A 71 24.77 0.72 8.20
C VAL A 71 26.29 0.75 8.40
N LYS A 72 26.84 -0.38 8.83
CA LYS A 72 28.30 -0.53 8.97
C LYS A 72 28.94 -0.61 7.59
N THR A 73 29.81 0.36 7.32
CA THR A 73 30.81 0.38 6.27
C THR A 73 30.41 0.68 4.82
N ASP A 74 31.34 1.22 4.13
CA ASP A 74 31.49 1.77 2.79
C ASP A 74 31.06 0.86 1.63
N THR A 75 30.56 -0.33 1.90
CA THR A 75 30.34 -1.36 0.88
C THR A 75 28.89 -1.56 0.45
N ASN A 76 27.90 -0.98 1.13
CA ASN A 76 26.50 -1.24 0.82
C ASN A 76 25.77 -0.04 0.21
N ILE A 77 26.32 0.51 -0.88
CA ILE A 77 25.76 1.64 -1.62
C ILE A 77 24.29 1.40 -1.99
N LYS A 78 23.95 0.22 -2.50
CA LYS A 78 22.57 -0.15 -2.87
C LYS A 78 21.59 -0.06 -1.68
N TYR A 79 22.04 -0.38 -0.48
CA TYR A 79 21.21 -0.25 0.72
C TYR A 79 20.98 1.22 1.08
N LEU A 80 22.01 2.05 0.98
CA LEU A 80 21.92 3.49 1.25
C LEU A 80 21.02 4.19 0.21
N GLU A 81 21.14 3.85 -1.07
CA GLU A 81 20.25 4.33 -2.13
C GLU A 81 18.79 3.97 -1.82
N ASN A 82 18.51 2.72 -1.47
CA ASN A 82 17.17 2.28 -1.10
C ASN A 82 16.63 3.01 0.16
N ILE A 83 17.48 3.34 1.12
CA ILE A 83 17.07 4.12 2.28
C ILE A 83 16.79 5.57 1.88
N ALA A 84 17.63 6.18 1.05
CA ALA A 84 17.42 7.53 0.55
C ALA A 84 16.07 7.65 -0.17
N LEU A 85 15.72 6.70 -1.05
CA LEU A 85 14.41 6.64 -1.70
C LEU A 85 13.26 6.60 -0.69
N LYS A 86 13.37 5.77 0.35
CA LYS A 86 12.35 5.65 1.40
C LYS A 86 12.23 6.94 2.22
N ILE A 87 13.35 7.56 2.57
CA ILE A 87 13.35 8.81 3.32
C ILE A 87 12.71 9.91 2.49
N ASN A 88 13.11 10.07 1.22
CA ASN A 88 12.56 11.10 0.35
C ASN A 88 11.03 11.05 0.28
N VAL A 89 10.46 9.86 0.07
CA VAL A 89 9.01 9.68 0.00
C VAL A 89 8.33 9.95 1.35
N LYS A 90 8.95 9.53 2.45
CA LYS A 90 8.42 9.77 3.81
C LYS A 90 8.38 11.23 4.21
N VAL A 91 9.23 12.06 3.64
CA VAL A 91 9.21 13.52 3.87
C VAL A 91 8.46 14.28 2.77
N GLY A 92 7.72 13.57 1.91
CA GLY A 92 6.86 14.17 0.90
C GLY A 92 7.51 14.39 -0.47
N GLY A 93 8.71 13.86 -0.72
CA GLY A 93 9.38 13.93 -2.01
C GLY A 93 8.85 12.88 -3.01
N GLN A 94 9.15 13.08 -4.29
CA GLN A 94 8.88 12.15 -5.38
C GLN A 94 10.18 11.56 -5.90
N ASN A 95 10.21 10.22 -6.11
CA ASN A 95 11.40 9.52 -6.60
C ASN A 95 11.32 9.21 -8.10
N THR A 96 10.12 9.03 -8.61
CA THR A 96 9.89 8.63 -10.00
C THR A 96 8.68 9.36 -10.56
N VAL A 97 8.80 9.82 -11.80
CA VAL A 97 7.69 10.40 -12.55
C VAL A 97 7.74 9.80 -13.97
N LEU A 98 6.59 9.40 -14.49
CA LEU A 98 6.50 8.93 -15.86
C LEU A 98 6.71 10.09 -16.83
N GLN A 99 7.56 9.91 -17.84
CA GLN A 99 7.80 10.93 -18.84
C GLN A 99 6.51 11.36 -19.54
N GLN A 100 5.61 10.41 -19.80
CA GLN A 100 4.30 10.68 -20.42
C GLN A 100 3.45 11.65 -19.59
N ALA A 101 3.66 11.75 -18.28
CA ALA A 101 2.92 12.70 -17.44
C ALA A 101 3.18 14.17 -17.81
N PHE A 102 4.27 14.46 -18.52
CA PHE A 102 4.65 15.81 -18.97
C PHE A 102 4.27 16.11 -20.42
N VAL A 103 3.78 15.12 -21.16
CA VAL A 103 3.35 15.29 -22.55
C VAL A 103 1.90 15.77 -22.57
N HIS A 104 1.49 16.48 -23.61
CA HIS A 104 0.18 17.14 -23.74
C HIS A 104 -1.03 16.22 -23.45
N ASN A 105 -0.91 14.92 -23.75
CA ASN A 105 -1.97 13.94 -23.46
C ASN A 105 -1.75 13.15 -22.18
N GLY A 106 -0.64 13.39 -21.46
CA GLY A 106 -0.34 12.74 -20.21
C GLY A 106 -0.28 11.21 -20.27
N ILE A 107 -0.63 10.57 -19.19
CA ILE A 107 -0.76 9.11 -19.10
C ILE A 107 -2.13 8.72 -19.67
N PRO A 108 -2.20 7.88 -20.72
CA PRO A 108 -3.48 7.42 -21.26
C PRO A 108 -4.38 6.84 -20.17
N PHE A 109 -5.67 7.13 -20.26
CA PHE A 109 -6.72 6.71 -19.31
C PHE A 109 -6.58 7.23 -17.87
N VAL A 110 -5.62 8.11 -17.59
CA VAL A 110 -5.43 8.72 -16.26
C VAL A 110 -5.41 10.24 -16.34
N SER A 111 -4.79 10.79 -17.39
CA SER A 111 -4.64 12.26 -17.52
C SER A 111 -5.74 12.92 -18.36
N ASP A 112 -6.53 12.14 -19.06
CA ASP A 112 -7.66 12.60 -19.89
C ASP A 112 -8.80 13.16 -19.02
N ILE A 113 -9.13 12.48 -17.95
CA ILE A 113 -10.13 12.89 -16.95
C ILE A 113 -9.61 12.65 -15.54
N PRO A 114 -10.14 13.33 -14.51
CA PRO A 114 -9.78 13.08 -13.12
C PRO A 114 -9.99 11.61 -12.74
N THR A 115 -8.91 10.88 -12.62
CA THR A 115 -8.93 9.44 -12.36
C THR A 115 -8.32 9.14 -10.99
N ILE A 116 -9.04 8.35 -10.19
CA ILE A 116 -8.51 7.80 -8.94
C ILE A 116 -8.20 6.30 -9.11
N ILE A 117 -7.03 5.89 -8.63
CA ILE A 117 -6.60 4.49 -8.69
C ILE A 117 -6.44 3.98 -7.28
N PHE A 118 -7.20 2.96 -6.93
CA PHE A 118 -7.13 2.28 -5.64
C PHE A 118 -6.35 0.98 -5.73
N GLY A 119 -5.66 0.65 -4.66
CA GLY A 119 -5.14 -0.68 -4.40
C GLY A 119 -5.69 -1.20 -3.08
N ALA A 120 -6.13 -2.43 -3.05
CA ALA A 120 -6.70 -3.05 -1.87
C ALA A 120 -6.13 -4.44 -1.60
N ASP A 121 -5.78 -4.70 -0.35
CA ASP A 121 -5.26 -5.98 0.13
C ASP A 121 -5.76 -6.27 1.54
N VAL A 122 -5.86 -7.55 1.88
CA VAL A 122 -6.24 -8.03 3.21
C VAL A 122 -5.05 -8.71 3.89
N SER A 123 -4.72 -8.28 5.09
CA SER A 123 -3.70 -8.93 5.90
C SER A 123 -4.33 -9.81 6.97
N HIS A 124 -4.13 -11.11 6.86
CA HIS A 124 -4.61 -12.06 7.85
C HIS A 124 -3.76 -12.04 9.13
N PRO A 125 -4.38 -12.12 10.31
CA PRO A 125 -3.65 -12.28 11.56
C PRO A 125 -2.91 -13.63 11.58
N PRO A 126 -1.84 -13.78 12.39
CA PRO A 126 -1.22 -15.07 12.60
C PRO A 126 -2.21 -16.11 13.11
N PRO A 127 -2.00 -17.41 12.83
CA PRO A 127 -2.84 -18.47 13.38
C PRO A 127 -2.97 -18.34 14.90
N GLY A 128 -4.22 -18.40 15.41
CA GLY A 128 -4.51 -18.25 16.83
C GLY A 128 -4.78 -16.82 17.32
N MET A 129 -4.59 -15.79 16.51
CA MET A 129 -4.91 -14.40 16.83
C MET A 129 -6.16 -13.97 16.06
N TRP A 130 -7.21 -13.58 16.79
CA TRP A 130 -8.47 -13.10 16.24
C TRP A 130 -8.53 -11.59 16.37
N LEU A 131 -8.61 -10.88 15.27
CA LEU A 131 -8.73 -9.42 15.23
C LEU A 131 -9.76 -9.04 14.17
N ASP A 132 -10.81 -8.40 14.65
CA ASP A 132 -11.93 -7.93 13.84
C ASP A 132 -11.80 -6.41 13.66
N GLN A 133 -10.80 -5.95 12.88
CA GLN A 133 -10.65 -4.52 12.59
C GLN A 133 -10.00 -4.21 11.24
N SER A 134 -10.66 -3.32 10.49
CA SER A 134 -10.12 -2.69 9.31
C SER A 134 -9.07 -1.64 9.66
N THR A 135 -7.93 -1.67 8.99
CA THR A 135 -6.90 -0.65 9.12
C THR A 135 -6.94 0.27 7.90
N GLY A 136 -7.75 1.31 7.94
CA GLY A 136 -7.72 2.35 6.93
C GLY A 136 -6.50 3.24 7.08
N GLN A 137 -5.66 3.33 6.06
CA GLN A 137 -4.54 4.27 6.03
C GLN A 137 -4.57 5.12 4.76
N LYS A 138 -4.29 6.40 4.90
CA LYS A 138 -4.38 7.40 3.84
C LYS A 138 -3.02 7.70 3.24
N SER A 139 -2.93 7.84 1.92
CA SER A 139 -1.76 8.30 1.20
C SER A 139 -2.09 9.48 0.27
N PRO A 140 -1.14 10.40 0.06
CA PRO A 140 -1.42 11.63 -0.64
C PRO A 140 -1.47 11.59 -2.17
N HIS A 141 -0.98 10.57 -2.84
CA HIS A 141 -0.80 10.62 -4.30
C HIS A 141 -1.37 9.43 -5.08
N ILE A 142 -1.44 8.29 -4.45
CA ILE A 142 -2.13 7.11 -4.96
C ILE A 142 -2.93 6.63 -3.78
N GLU A 143 -4.24 6.69 -3.87
CA GLU A 143 -5.07 6.43 -2.72
C GLU A 143 -5.18 4.95 -2.47
N LEU A 144 -4.76 4.57 -1.29
CA LEU A 144 -4.54 3.21 -0.86
C LEU A 144 -5.60 2.79 0.13
N ILE A 145 -6.18 1.66 -0.13
CA ILE A 145 -7.04 0.99 0.83
C ILE A 145 -6.22 -0.08 1.51
N SER A 146 -6.05 0.06 2.79
CA SER A 146 -5.34 -0.90 3.59
C SER A 146 -6.27 -1.93 4.19
N ALA A 147 -5.67 -3.00 4.51
CA ALA A 147 -6.07 -4.22 5.11
C ALA A 147 -7.14 -4.18 6.20
N GLN A 148 -8.01 -5.09 6.07
CA GLN A 148 -8.84 -5.62 7.14
C GLN A 148 -8.12 -6.80 7.79
N LEU A 149 -8.04 -6.81 9.12
CA LEU A 149 -7.53 -7.94 9.90
C LEU A 149 -8.68 -8.93 10.20
N GLU A 150 -9.38 -9.36 9.15
CA GLU A 150 -10.50 -10.28 9.28
C GLU A 150 -10.19 -11.66 8.67
N ARG A 151 -10.98 -12.66 9.03
CA ARG A 151 -11.00 -13.95 8.35
C ARG A 151 -11.70 -13.88 6.99
N GLN A 152 -12.49 -12.85 6.77
CA GLN A 152 -13.21 -12.65 5.53
C GLN A 152 -12.31 -11.97 4.51
N GLU A 153 -12.30 -12.47 3.30
CA GLU A 153 -11.54 -11.89 2.20
C GLU A 153 -12.22 -10.65 1.62
N ILE A 154 -13.49 -10.41 1.94
CA ILE A 154 -14.25 -9.23 1.53
C ILE A 154 -13.99 -8.08 2.49
N ILE A 155 -13.70 -6.90 1.95
CA ILE A 155 -13.33 -5.72 2.73
C ILE A 155 -14.60 -5.01 3.23
N GLY A 156 -14.98 -5.22 4.48
CA GLY A 156 -16.15 -4.56 5.10
C GLY A 156 -15.97 -3.09 5.41
N GLY A 157 -14.71 -2.64 5.59
CA GLY A 157 -14.38 -1.25 5.94
C GLY A 157 -14.38 -0.26 4.77
N LEU A 158 -14.70 -0.66 3.53
CA LEU A 158 -14.75 0.24 2.37
C LEU A 158 -15.77 1.35 2.57
N PHE A 159 -16.95 1.02 3.06
CA PHE A 159 -18.01 1.96 3.40
C PHE A 159 -18.90 1.39 4.52
N HIS A 160 -19.19 2.22 5.50
CA HIS A 160 -20.12 1.92 6.58
C HIS A 160 -20.74 3.20 7.13
N SER A 161 -21.73 3.08 7.99
CA SER A 161 -22.31 4.23 8.68
C SER A 161 -22.03 4.11 10.18
N THR A 162 -21.50 5.16 10.77
CA THR A 162 -21.30 5.30 12.20
C THR A 162 -22.42 6.17 12.78
N ARG A 163 -22.74 5.99 14.07
CA ARG A 163 -23.66 6.88 14.78
C ARG A 163 -22.85 7.94 15.50
N ASP A 164 -23.23 9.20 15.30
CA ASP A 164 -22.68 10.29 16.09
C ASP A 164 -23.22 10.26 17.54
N PRO A 165 -22.65 11.06 18.46
CA PRO A 165 -23.14 11.15 19.85
C PRO A 165 -24.61 11.57 20.00
N LYS A 166 -25.20 12.13 18.95
CA LYS A 166 -26.61 12.53 18.87
C LYS A 166 -27.49 11.43 18.26
N GLY A 167 -26.93 10.26 17.91
CA GLY A 167 -27.62 9.13 17.30
C GLY A 167 -27.86 9.24 15.80
N CYS A 168 -27.43 10.30 15.12
CA CYS A 168 -27.55 10.46 13.69
C CYS A 168 -26.56 9.56 12.95
N LEU A 169 -27.01 8.92 11.87
CA LEU A 169 -26.16 8.12 11.00
C LEU A 169 -25.23 9.04 10.20
N LYS A 170 -23.95 8.83 10.36
CA LYS A 170 -22.90 9.53 9.62
C LYS A 170 -22.20 8.53 8.67
N PRO A 171 -22.20 8.77 7.36
CA PRO A 171 -21.48 7.93 6.41
C PRO A 171 -19.98 8.04 6.65
N ASP A 172 -19.31 6.89 6.67
CA ASP A 172 -17.88 6.75 6.92
C ASP A 172 -17.31 5.61 6.07
N GLY A 173 -16.01 5.37 6.14
CA GLY A 173 -15.32 4.29 5.45
C GLY A 173 -14.16 4.76 4.58
N MET A 174 -13.29 3.81 4.24
CA MET A 174 -12.02 4.09 3.57
C MET A 174 -12.20 4.78 2.21
N ILE A 175 -13.11 4.31 1.37
CA ILE A 175 -13.37 4.91 0.05
C ILE A 175 -13.81 6.36 0.19
N ARG A 176 -14.77 6.62 1.08
CA ARG A 176 -15.27 7.97 1.28
C ARG A 176 -14.18 8.94 1.71
N GLU A 177 -13.36 8.54 2.66
CA GLU A 177 -12.23 9.35 3.13
C GLU A 177 -11.23 9.64 2.02
N LEU A 178 -10.87 8.63 1.23
CA LEU A 178 -9.91 8.76 0.14
C LEU A 178 -10.44 9.64 -0.99
N MET A 179 -11.72 9.52 -1.35
CA MET A 179 -12.38 10.41 -2.32
C MET A 179 -12.38 11.87 -1.85
N MET A 180 -12.63 12.11 -0.56
CA MET A 180 -12.54 13.46 0.03
C MET A 180 -11.12 14.02 -0.03
N ASN A 181 -10.11 13.20 0.25
CA ASN A 181 -8.70 13.59 0.16
C ASN A 181 -8.33 13.94 -1.29
N PHE A 182 -8.79 13.15 -2.26
CA PHE A 182 -8.59 13.43 -3.67
C PHE A 182 -9.17 14.80 -4.03
N TYR A 183 -10.41 15.08 -3.64
CA TYR A 183 -11.04 16.37 -3.87
C TYR A 183 -10.30 17.53 -3.21
N GLN A 184 -9.88 17.37 -1.97
CA GLN A 184 -9.14 18.41 -1.24
C GLN A 184 -7.83 18.81 -1.95
N ARG A 185 -7.15 17.83 -2.57
CA ARG A 185 -5.87 18.05 -3.26
C ARG A 185 -6.04 18.58 -4.68
N ASN A 186 -6.95 18.00 -5.43
CA ASN A 186 -7.10 18.27 -6.85
C ASN A 186 -8.17 19.33 -7.16
N ARG A 187 -9.01 19.69 -6.16
CA ARG A 187 -10.18 20.57 -6.33
C ARG A 187 -11.17 20.10 -7.40
N ARG A 188 -11.05 18.84 -7.79
CA ARG A 188 -11.93 18.15 -8.74
C ARG A 188 -12.33 16.81 -8.15
N LYS A 189 -13.54 16.35 -8.45
CA LYS A 189 -13.99 15.01 -8.09
C LYS A 189 -13.42 14.00 -9.10
N PRO A 190 -13.14 12.76 -8.69
CA PRO A 190 -12.84 11.70 -9.63
C PRO A 190 -14.02 11.47 -10.58
N GLU A 191 -13.72 11.37 -11.86
CA GLU A 191 -14.67 11.04 -12.93
C GLU A 191 -14.48 9.60 -13.43
N ARG A 192 -13.40 8.93 -12.97
CA ARG A 192 -13.08 7.53 -13.24
C ARG A 192 -12.48 6.88 -12.01
N ILE A 193 -12.87 5.64 -11.72
CA ILE A 193 -12.33 4.81 -10.64
C ILE A 193 -11.70 3.56 -11.24
N ILE A 194 -10.46 3.26 -10.87
CA ILE A 194 -9.78 2.00 -11.16
C ILE A 194 -9.40 1.35 -9.83
N PHE A 195 -9.81 0.13 -9.61
CA PHE A 195 -9.66 -0.58 -8.35
C PHE A 195 -8.90 -1.89 -8.56
N TYR A 196 -7.66 -1.97 -8.06
CA TYR A 196 -6.85 -3.18 -8.07
C TYR A 196 -6.96 -3.92 -6.74
N ARG A 197 -7.32 -5.19 -6.78
CA ARG A 197 -7.63 -6.03 -5.61
C ARG A 197 -6.79 -7.31 -5.59
N ASP A 198 -6.04 -7.55 -4.52
CA ASP A 198 -5.27 -8.80 -4.30
C ASP A 198 -5.99 -9.75 -3.33
N GLY A 199 -5.58 -11.01 -3.35
CA GLY A 199 -5.97 -12.03 -2.38
C GLY A 199 -7.34 -12.67 -2.59
N ILE A 200 -7.92 -12.58 -3.79
CA ILE A 200 -9.24 -13.12 -4.11
C ILE A 200 -9.11 -14.35 -5.01
N SER A 201 -9.86 -15.40 -4.69
CA SER A 201 -10.02 -16.59 -5.56
C SER A 201 -11.16 -16.38 -6.56
N GLU A 202 -11.12 -17.10 -7.67
CA GLU A 202 -12.16 -17.01 -8.72
C GLU A 202 -13.56 -17.28 -8.18
N SER A 203 -13.71 -18.22 -7.25
CA SER A 203 -15.00 -18.54 -6.61
C SER A 203 -15.61 -17.36 -5.82
N GLN A 204 -14.83 -16.32 -5.54
CA GLN A 204 -15.26 -15.17 -4.75
C GLN A 204 -15.52 -13.93 -5.60
N PHE A 205 -15.27 -13.95 -6.92
CA PHE A 205 -15.44 -12.79 -7.80
C PHE A 205 -16.84 -12.18 -7.70
N SER A 206 -17.89 -13.01 -7.73
CA SER A 206 -19.27 -12.54 -7.61
C SER A 206 -19.53 -11.83 -6.28
N GLN A 207 -18.95 -12.31 -5.18
CA GLN A 207 -19.10 -11.68 -3.86
C GLN A 207 -18.39 -10.33 -3.80
N VAL A 208 -17.19 -10.23 -4.39
CA VAL A 208 -16.45 -8.96 -4.49
C VAL A 208 -17.25 -7.93 -5.28
N ILE A 209 -17.82 -8.31 -6.42
CA ILE A 209 -18.66 -7.40 -7.20
C ILE A 209 -19.86 -6.93 -6.37
N ILE A 210 -20.59 -7.84 -5.74
CA ILE A 210 -21.79 -7.52 -4.98
C ILE A 210 -21.49 -6.61 -3.78
N HIS A 211 -20.41 -6.88 -3.06
CA HIS A 211 -20.13 -6.19 -1.79
C HIS A 211 -19.18 -4.99 -1.96
N GLU A 212 -18.06 -5.17 -2.68
CA GLU A 212 -17.05 -4.11 -2.75
C GLU A 212 -17.44 -3.03 -3.77
N VAL A 213 -17.98 -3.38 -4.95
CA VAL A 213 -18.48 -2.37 -5.91
C VAL A 213 -19.68 -1.62 -5.34
N ASP A 214 -20.60 -2.29 -4.65
CA ASP A 214 -21.73 -1.64 -3.98
C ASP A 214 -21.25 -0.68 -2.88
N ALA A 215 -20.25 -1.07 -2.08
CA ALA A 215 -19.64 -0.21 -1.07
C ALA A 215 -19.01 1.05 -1.68
N ILE A 216 -18.30 0.92 -2.82
CA ILE A 216 -17.72 2.05 -3.55
C ILE A 216 -18.85 2.99 -4.03
N ARG A 217 -19.90 2.45 -4.63
CA ARG A 217 -21.07 3.25 -5.09
C ARG A 217 -21.75 3.98 -3.93
N LYS A 218 -21.99 3.30 -2.82
CA LYS A 218 -22.56 3.91 -1.61
C LYS A 218 -21.66 5.02 -1.05
N ALA A 219 -20.34 4.83 -1.07
CA ALA A 219 -19.40 5.87 -0.67
C ALA A 219 -19.53 7.11 -1.58
N CYS A 220 -19.58 6.92 -2.89
CA CYS A 220 -19.78 8.01 -3.86
C CYS A 220 -21.09 8.75 -3.66
N LEU A 221 -22.21 8.03 -3.55
CA LEU A 221 -23.54 8.62 -3.29
C LEU A 221 -23.60 9.37 -1.95
N SER A 222 -22.84 8.93 -0.95
CA SER A 222 -22.75 9.62 0.35
C SER A 222 -22.04 10.97 0.29
N LEU A 223 -21.29 11.24 -0.77
CA LEU A 223 -20.60 12.51 -1.00
C LEU A 223 -21.45 13.52 -1.74
N GLN A 224 -22.22 13.05 -2.70
CA GLN A 224 -23.14 13.86 -3.47
C GLN A 224 -24.21 12.95 -4.09
N GLU A 225 -25.46 13.42 -4.14
CA GLU A 225 -26.55 12.80 -4.86
C GLU A 225 -26.20 12.62 -6.34
N ASP A 226 -26.54 11.45 -6.91
CA ASP A 226 -26.25 11.06 -8.30
C ASP A 226 -24.76 10.99 -8.71
N TYR A 227 -23.84 11.06 -7.75
CA TYR A 227 -22.41 10.93 -8.06
C TYR A 227 -22.00 9.45 -8.14
N LEU A 228 -21.94 8.92 -9.36
CA LEU A 228 -21.61 7.52 -9.69
C LEU A 228 -20.58 7.48 -10.82
N PRO A 229 -19.30 7.79 -10.54
CA PRO A 229 -18.25 7.64 -11.53
C PRO A 229 -18.10 6.17 -11.96
N PRO A 230 -17.80 5.89 -13.25
CA PRO A 230 -17.60 4.52 -13.74
C PRO A 230 -16.43 3.85 -13.05
N ILE A 231 -16.59 2.56 -12.75
CA ILE A 231 -15.64 1.73 -11.98
C ILE A 231 -15.07 0.63 -12.88
N THR A 232 -13.77 0.42 -12.84
CA THR A 232 -13.10 -0.79 -13.33
C THR A 232 -12.46 -1.51 -12.15
N LEU A 233 -12.83 -2.78 -11.94
CA LEU A 233 -12.30 -3.61 -10.86
C LEU A 233 -11.46 -4.75 -11.44
N VAL A 234 -10.19 -4.78 -11.06
CA VAL A 234 -9.17 -5.71 -11.54
C VAL A 234 -8.65 -6.54 -10.38
N ILE A 235 -8.85 -7.84 -10.44
CA ILE A 235 -8.24 -8.79 -9.50
C ILE A 235 -6.80 -9.04 -9.93
N VAL A 236 -5.90 -9.05 -8.97
CA VAL A 236 -4.46 -9.23 -9.19
C VAL A 236 -4.01 -10.48 -8.45
N GLN A 237 -3.47 -11.45 -9.19
CA GLN A 237 -3.04 -12.73 -8.63
C GLN A 237 -1.57 -12.98 -8.98
N LYS A 238 -0.74 -13.18 -7.97
CA LYS A 238 0.67 -13.55 -8.12
C LYS A 238 0.95 -14.99 -7.65
N ARG A 239 0.05 -15.58 -6.89
CA ARG A 239 0.19 -16.93 -6.32
C ARG A 239 -0.43 -17.97 -7.24
N HIS A 240 0.15 -18.13 -8.46
CA HIS A 240 -0.23 -19.15 -9.44
C HIS A 240 1.00 -19.93 -9.92
N HIS A 241 0.77 -21.01 -10.68
CA HIS A 241 1.84 -21.91 -11.14
C HIS A 241 2.32 -21.62 -12.57
N THR A 242 1.69 -20.69 -13.29
CA THR A 242 2.11 -20.30 -14.66
C THR A 242 3.52 -19.74 -14.65
N ARG A 243 4.35 -20.23 -15.58
CA ARG A 243 5.72 -19.77 -15.81
C ARG A 243 5.90 -19.53 -17.30
N ILE A 244 6.67 -18.52 -17.64
CA ILE A 244 6.94 -18.12 -19.02
C ILE A 244 8.41 -18.37 -19.31
N PHE A 245 8.66 -18.98 -20.47
CA PHE A 245 9.98 -19.29 -20.98
C PHE A 245 10.12 -18.75 -22.39
N PRO A 246 11.28 -18.20 -22.79
CA PRO A 246 11.51 -17.81 -24.17
C PRO A 246 11.56 -19.06 -25.07
N HIS A 247 10.94 -18.97 -26.23
CA HIS A 247 10.88 -20.08 -27.20
C HIS A 247 12.24 -20.41 -27.80
N THR A 248 13.09 -19.41 -28.01
CA THR A 248 14.40 -19.57 -28.67
C THR A 248 15.52 -19.37 -27.65
N LEU A 249 16.20 -20.44 -27.29
CA LEU A 249 17.56 -20.37 -26.81
C LEU A 249 18.40 -19.97 -28.04
N CYS A 250 18.62 -18.68 -28.26
CA CYS A 250 19.56 -18.24 -29.29
C CYS A 250 20.91 -18.90 -29.03
N SER A 251 21.39 -19.68 -29.98
CA SER A 251 22.56 -20.57 -29.96
C SER A 251 23.90 -19.86 -29.68
N ASN A 252 23.90 -18.56 -29.39
CA ASN A 252 25.09 -17.73 -29.17
C ASN A 252 25.17 -17.11 -27.77
N TYR A 253 24.27 -17.48 -26.84
CA TYR A 253 24.34 -16.99 -25.45
C TYR A 253 24.99 -18.08 -24.57
N THR A 254 26.24 -17.88 -24.23
CA THR A 254 26.91 -18.53 -23.12
C THR A 254 26.02 -18.43 -21.88
N GLU A 255 25.46 -19.54 -21.40
CA GLU A 255 24.84 -19.84 -20.09
C GLU A 255 24.04 -18.74 -19.33
N GLN A 256 23.80 -17.58 -19.92
CA GLN A 256 22.88 -16.61 -19.36
C GLN A 256 21.45 -17.06 -19.70
N VAL A 257 20.75 -17.51 -18.68
CA VAL A 257 19.32 -17.86 -18.74
C VAL A 257 18.58 -16.74 -19.49
N ALA A 258 18.01 -17.07 -20.64
CA ALA A 258 17.25 -16.10 -21.45
C ALA A 258 16.15 -15.47 -20.58
N GLN A 259 16.18 -14.16 -20.44
CA GLN A 259 15.23 -13.42 -19.61
C GLN A 259 14.05 -12.99 -20.46
N ILE A 260 12.85 -13.09 -19.89
CA ILE A 260 11.65 -12.51 -20.51
C ILE A 260 11.74 -10.97 -20.42
N PRO A 261 11.58 -10.25 -21.53
CA PRO A 261 11.60 -8.77 -21.51
C PRO A 261 10.52 -8.19 -20.59
N SER A 262 10.85 -7.06 -19.95
CA SER A 262 9.87 -6.26 -19.22
C SER A 262 8.81 -5.73 -20.19
N GLY A 263 7.55 -5.82 -19.82
CA GLY A 263 6.41 -5.45 -20.65
C GLY A 263 5.84 -6.60 -21.49
N THR A 264 6.38 -7.83 -21.35
CA THR A 264 5.78 -8.98 -22.04
C THR A 264 4.39 -9.27 -21.46
N VAL A 265 3.39 -9.31 -22.34
CA VAL A 265 1.99 -9.62 -22.04
C VAL A 265 1.62 -10.92 -22.75
N ILE A 266 0.79 -11.73 -22.07
CA ILE A 266 0.09 -12.88 -22.66
C ILE A 266 -1.39 -12.70 -22.34
N ASP A 267 -2.22 -12.58 -23.36
CA ASP A 267 -3.66 -12.36 -23.28
C ASP A 267 -4.46 -13.33 -24.17
N GLN A 268 -3.80 -14.37 -24.65
CA GLN A 268 -4.39 -15.43 -25.49
C GLN A 268 -3.97 -16.81 -24.98
N ASP A 269 -4.49 -17.86 -25.56
CA ASP A 269 -4.21 -19.29 -25.37
C ASP A 269 -4.41 -19.79 -23.92
N ILE A 270 -3.76 -19.17 -22.93
CA ILE A 270 -3.84 -19.55 -21.51
C ILE A 270 -4.78 -18.66 -20.71
N CYS A 271 -5.36 -17.63 -21.32
CA CYS A 271 -6.34 -16.75 -20.74
C CYS A 271 -7.77 -17.26 -20.93
N HIS A 272 -8.72 -16.70 -20.21
CA HIS A 272 -10.11 -17.13 -20.28
C HIS A 272 -10.71 -16.80 -21.67
N PRO A 273 -11.34 -17.74 -22.37
CA PRO A 273 -11.77 -17.56 -23.77
C PRO A 273 -12.84 -16.47 -23.99
N SER A 274 -13.60 -16.12 -22.96
CA SER A 274 -14.64 -15.07 -23.00
C SER A 274 -14.48 -14.02 -21.90
N GLY A 275 -13.45 -14.12 -21.09
CA GLY A 275 -13.14 -13.18 -20.02
C GLY A 275 -12.14 -12.10 -20.49
N PHE A 276 -11.97 -11.08 -19.69
CA PHE A 276 -10.92 -10.10 -19.89
C PHE A 276 -9.84 -10.32 -18.83
N ASP A 277 -8.81 -11.07 -19.17
CA ASP A 277 -7.67 -11.31 -18.31
C ASP A 277 -6.37 -11.37 -19.12
N PHE A 278 -5.25 -11.12 -18.45
CA PHE A 278 -3.94 -11.16 -19.05
C PHE A 278 -2.84 -11.41 -18.01
N TYR A 279 -1.73 -11.98 -18.48
CA TYR A 279 -0.51 -12.14 -17.72
C TYR A 279 0.51 -11.06 -18.11
N LEU A 280 1.10 -10.37 -17.15
CA LEU A 280 2.08 -9.32 -17.37
C LEU A 280 3.40 -9.63 -16.65
N CYS A 281 4.50 -9.65 -17.39
CA CYS A 281 5.86 -9.59 -16.88
C CYS A 281 6.33 -8.12 -16.86
N SER A 282 5.97 -7.37 -15.83
CA SER A 282 6.29 -5.94 -15.74
C SER A 282 7.77 -5.63 -15.49
N HIS A 283 8.56 -6.61 -15.04
CA HIS A 283 9.98 -6.45 -14.74
C HIS A 283 10.77 -7.67 -15.18
N THR A 284 12.05 -7.48 -15.46
CA THR A 284 12.98 -8.59 -15.73
C THR A 284 13.36 -9.26 -14.40
N SER A 285 13.28 -10.57 -14.35
CA SER A 285 13.76 -11.37 -13.20
C SER A 285 14.90 -12.29 -13.64
N GLN A 286 15.85 -12.55 -12.74
CA GLN A 286 16.83 -13.61 -12.95
C GLN A 286 16.13 -14.97 -12.77
N GLY A 287 16.30 -15.86 -13.73
CA GLY A 287 15.67 -17.18 -13.74
C GLY A 287 14.26 -17.19 -14.34
N ASN A 288 13.44 -18.15 -13.94
CA ASN A 288 12.09 -18.35 -14.48
C ASN A 288 11.18 -17.16 -14.18
N SER A 289 10.62 -16.56 -15.23
CA SER A 289 9.71 -15.44 -15.10
C SER A 289 8.35 -15.89 -14.59
N ARG A 290 7.94 -15.33 -13.45
CA ARG A 290 6.61 -15.49 -12.88
C ARG A 290 5.80 -14.24 -13.17
N PRO A 291 4.92 -14.27 -14.18
CA PRO A 291 4.09 -13.12 -14.51
C PRO A 291 3.11 -12.81 -13.37
N THR A 292 2.50 -11.66 -13.42
CA THR A 292 1.33 -11.36 -12.59
C THR A 292 0.08 -11.52 -13.45
N HIS A 293 -0.94 -12.20 -12.94
CA HIS A 293 -2.22 -12.38 -13.59
C HIS A 293 -3.17 -11.28 -13.17
N TYR A 294 -3.79 -10.61 -14.11
CA TYR A 294 -4.78 -9.55 -13.94
C TYR A 294 -6.08 -10.01 -14.58
N THR A 295 -7.17 -10.03 -13.80
CA THR A 295 -8.51 -10.41 -14.27
C THR A 295 -9.46 -9.25 -14.04
N VAL A 296 -10.04 -8.72 -15.10
CA VAL A 296 -11.04 -7.66 -15.05
C VAL A 296 -12.40 -8.30 -14.80
N ILE A 297 -12.94 -8.11 -13.60
CA ILE A 297 -14.22 -8.72 -13.23
C ILE A 297 -15.40 -7.74 -13.33
N PHE A 298 -15.11 -6.45 -13.44
CA PHE A 298 -16.10 -5.40 -13.60
C PHE A 298 -15.49 -4.21 -14.34
N ASP A 299 -16.12 -3.72 -15.42
CA ASP A 299 -15.58 -2.62 -16.23
C ASP A 299 -16.70 -1.73 -16.83
N GLU A 300 -16.95 -0.61 -16.20
CA GLU A 300 -17.82 0.45 -16.71
C GLU A 300 -17.07 1.51 -17.54
N ASN A 301 -15.73 1.52 -17.47
CA ASN A 301 -14.92 2.45 -18.24
C ASN A 301 -14.64 1.98 -19.67
N HIS A 302 -15.00 0.73 -19.98
CA HIS A 302 -14.82 0.13 -21.31
C HIS A 302 -13.36 0.18 -21.79
N PHE A 303 -12.44 -0.25 -20.94
CA PHE A 303 -11.03 -0.33 -21.30
C PHE A 303 -10.79 -1.31 -22.45
N THR A 304 -9.97 -0.89 -23.40
CA THR A 304 -9.39 -1.84 -24.36
C THR A 304 -8.32 -2.70 -23.67
N ALA A 305 -8.10 -3.91 -24.15
CA ALA A 305 -7.08 -4.80 -23.59
C ALA A 305 -5.70 -4.11 -23.59
N ASP A 306 -5.25 -3.61 -24.74
CA ASP A 306 -3.97 -2.89 -24.85
C ASP A 306 -3.90 -1.66 -23.91
N GLY A 307 -5.01 -0.93 -23.78
CA GLY A 307 -5.07 0.27 -22.94
C GLY A 307 -4.85 -0.06 -21.46
N LEU A 308 -5.53 -1.06 -20.93
CA LEU A 308 -5.39 -1.46 -19.54
C LEU A 308 -4.04 -2.15 -19.26
N GLN A 309 -3.55 -2.96 -20.20
CA GLN A 309 -2.24 -3.61 -20.12
C GLN A 309 -1.12 -2.55 -20.09
N LEU A 310 -1.16 -1.57 -20.99
CA LEU A 310 -0.19 -0.48 -21.06
C LEU A 310 -0.24 0.38 -19.80
N LEU A 311 -1.44 0.75 -19.32
CA LEU A 311 -1.60 1.49 -18.08
C LEU A 311 -1.01 0.72 -16.90
N THR A 312 -1.37 -0.56 -16.77
CA THR A 312 -0.88 -1.43 -15.70
C THR A 312 0.64 -1.56 -15.72
N HIS A 313 1.24 -1.72 -16.91
CA HIS A 313 2.68 -1.77 -17.05
C HIS A 313 3.36 -0.44 -16.68
N ASN A 314 2.85 0.68 -17.16
CA ASN A 314 3.38 2.00 -16.84
C ASN A 314 3.31 2.31 -15.34
N LEU A 315 2.22 1.94 -14.68
CA LEU A 315 2.11 2.08 -13.23
C LEU A 315 3.21 1.33 -12.48
N CYS A 316 3.65 0.16 -12.97
CA CYS A 316 4.70 -0.62 -12.32
C CYS A 316 6.05 0.11 -12.20
N TYR A 317 6.27 1.18 -12.95
CA TYR A 317 7.46 2.04 -12.83
C TYR A 317 7.31 3.14 -11.76
N MET A 318 6.12 3.35 -11.19
CA MET A 318 5.85 4.43 -10.24
C MET A 318 6.07 4.04 -8.77
N TYR A 319 6.67 2.89 -8.50
CA TYR A 319 6.89 2.47 -7.12
C TYR A 319 7.99 3.28 -6.44
N ALA A 320 7.61 4.04 -5.43
CA ALA A 320 8.46 5.03 -4.79
C ALA A 320 9.71 4.48 -4.07
N ARG A 321 9.77 3.18 -3.77
CA ARG A 321 10.90 2.54 -3.07
C ARG A 321 11.91 1.89 -4.01
N CYS A 322 11.69 1.98 -5.31
CA CYS A 322 12.53 1.36 -6.33
C CYS A 322 12.55 2.24 -7.60
N THR A 323 13.67 2.33 -8.27
CA THR A 323 13.83 3.03 -9.55
C THR A 323 13.59 2.14 -10.77
N ARG A 324 13.22 0.89 -10.56
CA ARG A 324 12.92 -0.09 -11.60
C ARG A 324 11.45 -0.50 -11.52
N ALA A 325 10.94 -1.05 -12.63
CA ALA A 325 9.61 -1.63 -12.63
C ALA A 325 9.48 -2.73 -11.57
N VAL A 326 8.33 -2.75 -10.90
CA VAL A 326 7.99 -3.75 -9.89
C VAL A 326 7.00 -4.76 -10.44
N SER A 327 6.87 -5.91 -9.80
CA SER A 327 6.14 -7.06 -10.32
C SER A 327 4.62 -6.95 -10.25
N ILE A 328 4.06 -6.04 -9.48
CA ILE A 328 2.63 -5.74 -9.39
C ILE A 328 2.43 -4.23 -9.33
N VAL A 329 1.23 -3.77 -9.64
CA VAL A 329 0.91 -2.34 -9.63
C VAL A 329 1.18 -1.71 -8.27
N PRO A 330 1.85 -0.54 -8.22
CA PRO A 330 2.21 0.13 -6.98
C PRO A 330 1.07 0.41 -6.02
N PRO A 331 -0.16 0.79 -6.42
CA PRO A 331 -1.27 0.94 -5.49
C PRO A 331 -1.45 -0.29 -4.60
N LEU A 332 -1.29 -1.48 -5.16
CA LEU A 332 -1.41 -2.73 -4.42
C LEU A 332 -0.21 -2.98 -3.50
N TYR A 333 1.02 -2.68 -3.96
CA TYR A 333 2.20 -2.71 -3.07
C TYR A 333 2.05 -1.80 -1.87
N TYR A 334 1.48 -0.63 -2.07
CA TYR A 334 1.25 0.30 -0.98
C TYR A 334 0.18 -0.22 -0.02
N ALA A 335 -0.88 -0.84 -0.52
CA ALA A 335 -1.87 -1.52 0.31
C ALA A 335 -1.21 -2.59 1.20
N HIS A 336 -0.35 -3.44 0.64
CA HIS A 336 0.45 -4.40 1.41
C HIS A 336 1.31 -3.73 2.50
N LEU A 337 1.99 -2.62 2.18
CA LEU A 337 2.83 -1.91 3.14
C LEU A 337 2.00 -1.28 4.26
N ALA A 338 0.86 -0.69 3.92
CA ALA A 338 -0.06 -0.09 4.87
C ALA A 338 -0.63 -1.15 5.82
N ALA A 339 -1.07 -2.29 5.27
CA ALA A 339 -1.54 -3.44 6.02
C ALA A 339 -0.48 -3.99 6.99
N ALA A 340 0.74 -4.21 6.48
CA ALA A 340 1.86 -4.66 7.31
C ALA A 340 2.23 -3.63 8.40
N ARG A 341 2.09 -2.32 8.11
CA ARG A 341 2.30 -1.26 9.09
C ARG A 341 1.24 -1.30 10.18
N GLY A 342 -0.04 -1.37 9.84
CA GLY A 342 -1.14 -1.52 10.80
C GLY A 342 -0.92 -2.71 11.73
N ARG A 343 -0.56 -3.87 11.17
CA ARG A 343 -0.21 -5.07 11.94
C ARG A 343 0.97 -4.84 12.90
N SER A 344 1.96 -4.04 12.53
CA SER A 344 3.11 -3.77 13.40
C SER A 344 2.77 -2.94 14.63
N TYR A 345 1.64 -2.26 14.67
CA TYR A 345 1.18 -1.51 15.83
C TYR A 345 0.54 -2.40 16.90
N LEU A 346 0.10 -3.58 16.52
CA LEU A 346 -0.42 -4.58 17.44
C LEU A 346 0.76 -5.18 18.19
N GLY A 347 0.74 -5.15 19.49
CA GLY A 347 1.84 -5.69 20.32
C GLY A 347 2.05 -7.18 20.05
N LYS A 348 3.27 -7.67 20.26
CA LYS A 348 3.48 -9.10 20.42
C LYS A 348 2.69 -9.54 21.63
N PHE A 349 1.72 -10.44 21.45
CA PHE A 349 1.21 -11.21 22.58
C PHE A 349 2.38 -12.01 23.13
N GLY A 350 2.69 -11.81 24.40
CA GLY A 350 3.68 -12.61 25.09
C GLY A 350 3.34 -14.08 24.95
N ASP A 351 4.35 -14.92 24.84
CA ASP A 351 4.24 -16.37 24.85
C ASP A 351 3.22 -16.81 25.90
N GLY A 352 2.16 -17.46 25.44
CA GLY A 352 1.40 -18.43 26.22
C GLY A 352 0.47 -17.96 27.33
N SER A 353 0.21 -16.67 27.53
CA SER A 353 -0.85 -16.27 28.46
C SER A 353 -2.21 -16.36 27.76
N SER A 354 -2.89 -17.45 28.07
CA SER A 354 -4.28 -17.75 27.71
C SER A 354 -5.20 -16.61 28.09
N ILE A 355 -5.59 -15.78 27.12
CA ILE A 355 -6.83 -15.00 27.22
C ILE A 355 -7.98 -15.99 26.93
N ARG A 356 -8.22 -16.89 27.85
CA ARG A 356 -9.46 -17.65 27.99
C ARG A 356 -10.25 -16.97 29.10
N ASN A 357 -11.48 -16.59 28.78
CA ASN A 357 -12.52 -16.16 29.66
C ASN A 357 -12.50 -14.70 30.17
N GLU A 358 -12.80 -13.77 29.23
CA GLU A 358 -13.70 -12.67 29.58
C GLU A 358 -14.50 -12.31 28.33
N VAL A 359 -15.79 -12.67 28.36
CA VAL A 359 -16.78 -12.26 27.36
C VAL A 359 -17.14 -10.81 27.64
N SER A 360 -16.26 -9.87 27.28
CA SER A 360 -16.62 -8.48 27.14
C SER A 360 -16.86 -8.19 25.67
N SER A 361 -17.98 -7.57 25.35
CA SER A 361 -18.40 -7.21 24.00
C SER A 361 -17.51 -6.16 23.31
N GLU A 362 -16.47 -5.68 23.98
CA GLU A 362 -15.50 -4.74 23.45
C GLU A 362 -14.10 -5.35 23.42
N LEU A 363 -13.43 -5.21 22.27
CA LEU A 363 -12.03 -5.60 22.13
C LEU A 363 -11.16 -4.78 23.10
N PRO A 364 -10.20 -5.42 23.79
CA PRO A 364 -9.23 -4.72 24.61
C PRO A 364 -8.51 -3.61 23.81
N GLU A 365 -8.27 -2.46 24.44
CA GLU A 365 -7.71 -1.26 23.77
C GLU A 365 -6.36 -1.53 23.06
N PHE A 366 -5.59 -2.50 23.52
CA PHE A 366 -4.33 -2.89 22.90
C PHE A 366 -4.48 -3.69 21.58
N LEU A 367 -5.69 -4.20 21.31
CA LEU A 367 -6.05 -4.89 20.06
C LEU A 367 -6.62 -3.93 19.01
N LYS A 368 -7.02 -2.73 19.41
CA LYS A 368 -7.51 -1.71 18.48
C LYS A 368 -6.34 -1.10 17.71
N VAL A 369 -6.46 -1.02 16.40
CA VAL A 369 -5.48 -0.29 15.59
C VAL A 369 -5.59 1.19 15.94
N PRO A 370 -4.52 1.83 16.44
CA PRO A 370 -4.60 3.20 16.89
C PRO A 370 -4.76 4.15 15.70
N LYS A 371 -5.46 5.27 15.91
CA LYS A 371 -5.54 6.35 14.93
C LYS A 371 -4.15 6.92 14.64
N ILE A 372 -3.86 7.11 13.37
CA ILE A 372 -2.62 7.75 12.91
C ILE A 372 -2.71 9.25 13.21
N ALA A 373 -1.61 9.85 13.65
CA ALA A 373 -1.54 11.28 13.91
C ALA A 373 -1.65 12.08 12.60
N ASP A 374 -2.44 13.15 12.61
CA ASP A 374 -2.77 13.94 11.42
C ASP A 374 -1.50 14.48 10.71
N ARG A 375 -0.44 14.77 11.47
CA ARG A 375 0.84 15.28 10.94
C ARG A 375 1.53 14.32 9.95
N VAL A 376 1.34 13.00 10.08
CA VAL A 376 1.94 11.99 9.20
C VAL A 376 0.99 11.48 8.11
N LEU A 377 -0.30 11.81 8.18
CA LEU A 377 -1.27 11.40 7.17
C LEU A 377 -0.99 11.99 5.79
N GLY A 378 -0.28 13.13 5.73
CA GLY A 378 0.07 13.80 4.48
C GLY A 378 1.20 13.16 3.67
N VAL A 379 1.88 12.14 4.19
CA VAL A 379 3.06 11.53 3.58
C VAL A 379 2.99 10.00 3.61
N MET A 380 3.81 9.35 2.80
CA MET A 380 3.86 7.88 2.73
C MET A 380 4.70 7.29 3.88
N PHE A 381 4.29 7.53 5.12
CA PHE A 381 5.01 7.12 6.34
C PHE A 381 5.23 5.60 6.46
N TYR A 382 4.37 4.80 5.85
CA TYR A 382 4.42 3.35 5.84
C TYR A 382 5.45 2.76 4.85
N CYS A 383 6.03 3.56 3.97
CA CYS A 383 7.09 3.17 3.02
C CYS A 383 8.44 2.82 3.66
#